data_0c61bba9a9dffa8ea1a1be876965d1f2
#
_entry.id   0c61bba9a9dffa8ea1a1be876965d1f2
#
_cell.length_a   1.000
_cell.length_b   1.000
_cell.length_c   1.000
_cell.angle_alpha   90.00
_cell.angle_beta   90.00
_cell.angle_gamma   90.00
#
_symmetry.space_group_name_H-M   'P 1'
#
loop_
_entity.id
_entity.type
_entity.pdbx_description
1 polymer ?
#
loop_
_entity_poly.entity_id
_entity_poly.type
_entity_poly.pdbx_seq_one_letter_code
_entity_poly.pdbx_strand_id
1 'polypeptide(L)'
;MPRKNKYEAQLALINGENVNVGTKSELKDFVVLLGGLVGIVIIFLLSFNVVSDFFIDRMSTESQLKIESLFKGTQNKKIPDKYKQQIFLLENIKQKIIENDISIQGKSELNISVLEHKEINAMIKPDGSILFTTKLLDENFPEEELAFVLAHEIGHYSNKDHLKSISKQIAYAIICTIAGLDSKVNNIVQGVSEIEFLSHSKEKEKEADMYANKMLITIYGTNEGAKNFIKKLQNKDKLPEFVHYFSSHPSWNERLKLIENN
;
A
#
# COMPACT_ATOMS: atom_id res chain seq x y z
N MET A 1 -0.51 51.93 -34.06
CA MET A 1 0.67 51.61 -33.28
C MET A 1 1.90 52.18 -34.03
N PRO A 2 2.68 53.09 -33.43
CA PRO A 2 3.85 53.64 -34.11
C PRO A 2 4.90 52.53 -34.20
N ARG A 3 5.45 52.31 -35.41
CA ARG A 3 6.60 51.44 -35.63
C ARG A 3 7.78 52.05 -34.86
N LYS A 4 8.23 51.41 -33.81
CA LYS A 4 9.49 51.75 -33.13
C LYS A 4 10.60 51.70 -34.20
N ASN A 5 11.27 52.82 -34.35
CA ASN A 5 12.25 53.02 -35.39
C ASN A 5 13.43 52.07 -35.19
N LYS A 6 13.87 51.38 -36.23
CA LYS A 6 15.00 50.46 -36.24
C LYS A 6 16.28 51.06 -35.64
N TYR A 7 16.39 52.40 -35.67
CA TYR A 7 17.49 53.19 -35.09
C TYR A 7 17.46 53.22 -33.56
N GLU A 8 16.28 53.23 -32.91
CA GLU A 8 16.17 53.21 -31.44
C GLU A 8 16.63 51.85 -30.87
N ALA A 9 16.30 50.77 -31.57
CA ALA A 9 16.79 49.44 -31.18
C ALA A 9 18.30 49.27 -31.32
N GLN A 10 18.90 49.90 -32.36
CA GLN A 10 20.37 49.92 -32.55
C GLN A 10 21.07 50.81 -31.53
N LEU A 11 20.51 51.94 -31.16
CA LEU A 11 21.03 52.83 -30.13
C LEU A 11 21.02 52.18 -28.73
N ALA A 12 19.98 51.40 -28.41
CA ALA A 12 19.90 50.65 -27.16
C ALA A 12 20.98 49.56 -27.07
N LEU A 13 21.31 48.90 -28.19
CA LEU A 13 22.41 47.94 -28.27
C LEU A 13 23.79 48.59 -28.08
N ILE A 14 23.96 49.82 -28.60
CA ILE A 14 25.25 50.58 -28.48
C ILE A 14 25.43 51.09 -27.06
N ASN A 15 24.36 51.44 -26.37
CA ASN A 15 24.36 51.93 -25.00
C ASN A 15 24.43 50.81 -23.95
N GLY A 16 24.53 49.54 -24.37
CA GLY A 16 24.59 48.39 -23.45
C GLY A 16 23.27 48.08 -22.73
N GLU A 17 22.18 48.73 -23.14
CA GLU A 17 20.85 48.44 -22.62
C GLU A 17 20.34 47.10 -23.21
N ASN A 18 20.22 46.12 -22.39
CA ASN A 18 19.73 44.79 -22.80
C ASN A 18 18.21 44.88 -23.03
N VAL A 19 17.80 45.14 -24.30
CA VAL A 19 16.39 45.38 -24.70
C VAL A 19 15.47 44.20 -24.40
N ASN A 20 16.02 43.05 -24.06
CA ASN A 20 15.29 41.81 -23.76
C ASN A 20 15.16 41.50 -22.26
N VAL A 21 15.81 42.31 -21.41
CA VAL A 21 15.73 42.11 -19.96
C VAL A 21 14.68 43.08 -19.41
N GLY A 22 13.47 42.59 -19.13
CA GLY A 22 12.48 43.35 -18.39
C GLY A 22 13.01 43.66 -16.98
N THR A 23 12.62 44.81 -16.44
CA THR A 23 12.99 45.31 -15.08
C THR A 23 12.48 44.43 -13.92
N LYS A 24 12.24 43.18 -14.16
CA LYS A 24 11.73 42.21 -13.15
C LYS A 24 12.90 41.58 -12.44
N SER A 25 12.80 41.43 -11.14
CA SER A 25 13.81 40.77 -10.35
C SER A 25 13.86 39.28 -10.74
N GLU A 26 14.97 38.80 -11.25
CA GLU A 26 15.22 37.40 -11.62
C GLU A 26 14.84 36.44 -10.48
N LEU A 27 15.02 36.87 -9.23
CA LEU A 27 14.62 36.13 -8.03
C LEU A 27 13.10 35.93 -7.95
N LYS A 28 12.29 36.97 -8.31
CA LYS A 28 10.85 36.86 -8.29
C LYS A 28 10.35 35.88 -9.35
N ASP A 29 10.91 35.94 -10.55
CA ASP A 29 10.55 35.03 -11.64
C ASP A 29 10.97 33.59 -11.30
N PHE A 30 12.15 33.41 -10.70
CA PHE A 30 12.59 32.11 -10.19
C PHE A 30 11.65 31.53 -9.14
N VAL A 31 11.23 32.33 -8.14
CA VAL A 31 10.30 31.89 -7.08
C VAL A 31 8.93 31.53 -7.66
N VAL A 32 8.42 32.30 -8.64
CA VAL A 32 7.16 32.00 -9.29
C VAL A 32 7.23 30.70 -10.11
N LEU A 33 8.33 30.51 -10.86
CA LEU A 33 8.52 29.28 -11.64
C LEU A 33 8.70 28.06 -10.74
N LEU A 34 9.48 28.17 -9.67
CA LEU A 34 9.67 27.11 -8.69
C LEU A 34 8.35 26.77 -8.00
N GLY A 35 7.59 27.79 -7.55
CA GLY A 35 6.28 27.60 -6.93
C GLY A 35 5.28 26.95 -7.90
N GLY A 36 5.30 27.35 -9.17
CA GLY A 36 4.48 26.74 -10.22
C GLY A 36 4.84 25.25 -10.44
N LEU A 37 6.14 24.95 -10.51
CA LEU A 37 6.62 23.56 -10.67
C LEU A 37 6.19 22.69 -9.48
N VAL A 38 6.40 23.18 -8.25
CA VAL A 38 5.97 22.48 -7.03
C VAL A 38 4.45 22.29 -7.02
N GLY A 39 3.69 23.30 -7.41
CA GLY A 39 2.22 23.21 -7.53
C GLY A 39 1.79 22.13 -8.55
N ILE A 40 2.44 22.06 -9.70
CA ILE A 40 2.16 21.02 -10.72
C ILE A 40 2.47 19.63 -10.15
N VAL A 41 3.59 19.44 -9.45
CA VAL A 41 3.96 18.16 -8.85
C VAL A 41 2.93 17.74 -7.79
N ILE A 42 2.48 18.67 -6.94
CA ILE A 42 1.44 18.39 -5.94
C ILE A 42 0.12 17.98 -6.60
N ILE A 43 -0.33 18.72 -7.62
CA ILE A 43 -1.56 18.40 -8.35
C ILE A 43 -1.43 17.03 -9.03
N PHE A 44 -0.29 16.73 -9.63
CA PHE A 44 -0.02 15.42 -10.23
C PHE A 44 -0.12 14.31 -9.19
N LEU A 45 0.53 14.45 -8.03
CA LEU A 45 0.49 13.44 -6.95
C LEU A 45 -0.93 13.20 -6.44
N LEU A 46 -1.68 14.26 -6.21
CA LEU A 46 -3.06 14.16 -5.72
C LEU A 46 -3.98 13.51 -6.77
N SER A 47 -3.88 13.94 -8.03
CA SER A 47 -4.69 13.37 -9.11
C SER A 47 -4.29 11.93 -9.45
N PHE A 48 -3.00 11.61 -9.41
CA PHE A 48 -2.49 10.27 -9.70
C PHE A 48 -3.08 9.23 -8.76
N ASN A 49 -3.17 9.50 -7.46
CA ASN A 49 -3.76 8.57 -6.50
C ASN A 49 -5.21 8.24 -6.84
N VAL A 50 -6.02 9.26 -7.13
CA VAL A 50 -7.44 9.06 -7.47
C VAL A 50 -7.61 8.32 -8.80
N VAL A 51 -6.82 8.72 -9.80
CA VAL A 51 -6.88 8.12 -11.14
C VAL A 51 -6.38 6.68 -11.13
N SER A 52 -5.26 6.40 -10.45
CA SER A 52 -4.71 5.04 -10.37
C SER A 52 -5.65 4.10 -9.63
N ASP A 53 -6.20 4.52 -8.48
CA ASP A 53 -7.14 3.72 -7.72
C ASP A 53 -8.41 3.42 -8.54
N PHE A 54 -8.93 4.41 -9.29
CA PHE A 54 -10.06 4.21 -10.21
C PHE A 54 -9.79 3.15 -11.30
N PHE A 55 -8.60 3.15 -11.90
CA PHE A 55 -8.23 2.14 -12.91
C PHE A 55 -7.99 0.77 -12.29
N ILE A 56 -7.34 0.71 -11.13
CA ILE A 56 -7.07 -0.55 -10.43
C ILE A 56 -8.37 -1.21 -9.98
N ASP A 57 -9.33 -0.44 -9.46
CA ASP A 57 -10.63 -0.99 -9.04
C ASP A 57 -11.39 -1.65 -10.20
N ARG A 58 -11.26 -1.10 -11.41
CA ARG A 58 -11.92 -1.61 -12.62
C ARG A 58 -11.09 -2.63 -13.41
N MET A 59 -9.90 -2.93 -12.93
CA MET A 59 -9.01 -3.87 -13.60
C MET A 59 -9.60 -5.27 -13.62
N SER A 60 -9.52 -5.93 -14.79
CA SER A 60 -9.93 -7.32 -14.92
C SER A 60 -9.04 -8.27 -14.10
N THR A 61 -9.57 -9.41 -13.71
CA THR A 61 -8.80 -10.45 -12.99
C THR A 61 -7.56 -10.87 -13.77
N GLU A 62 -7.66 -11.00 -15.09
CA GLU A 62 -6.52 -11.35 -15.95
C GLU A 62 -5.40 -10.30 -15.88
N SER A 63 -5.76 -9.02 -15.96
CA SER A 63 -4.79 -7.92 -15.84
C SER A 63 -4.15 -7.86 -14.43
N GLN A 64 -4.95 -8.11 -13.39
CA GLN A 64 -4.46 -8.20 -12.02
C GLN A 64 -3.40 -9.31 -11.90
N LEU A 65 -3.73 -10.54 -12.31
CA LEU A 65 -2.82 -11.68 -12.26
C LEU A 65 -1.54 -11.47 -13.07
N LYS A 66 -1.65 -10.78 -14.20
CA LYS A 66 -0.49 -10.42 -15.02
C LYS A 66 0.45 -9.47 -14.32
N ILE A 67 -0.08 -8.47 -13.61
CA ILE A 67 0.73 -7.55 -12.80
C ILE A 67 1.35 -8.28 -11.62
N GLU A 68 0.58 -9.06 -10.86
CA GLU A 68 1.06 -9.85 -9.73
C GLU A 68 2.20 -10.79 -10.15
N SER A 69 2.11 -11.38 -11.35
CA SER A 69 3.14 -12.27 -11.88
C SER A 69 4.50 -11.58 -12.08
N LEU A 70 4.54 -10.27 -12.27
CA LEU A 70 5.80 -9.51 -12.39
C LEU A 70 6.57 -9.45 -11.06
N PHE A 71 5.86 -9.64 -9.94
CA PHE A 71 6.41 -9.62 -8.60
C PHE A 71 6.63 -11.00 -8.00
N LYS A 72 6.28 -12.07 -8.75
CA LYS A 72 6.55 -13.45 -8.29
C LYS A 72 8.06 -13.65 -8.15
N GLY A 73 8.51 -13.61 -6.92
CA GLY A 73 9.89 -13.93 -6.57
C GLY A 73 10.14 -15.45 -6.58
N THR A 74 11.39 -15.85 -6.67
CA THR A 74 11.85 -17.26 -6.61
C THR A 74 11.75 -17.87 -5.21
N GLN A 75 11.04 -17.24 -4.28
CA GLN A 75 11.03 -17.63 -2.87
C GLN A 75 10.04 -18.76 -2.57
N ASN A 76 10.38 -19.98 -2.98
CA ASN A 76 9.91 -21.18 -2.28
C ASN A 76 10.74 -21.36 -0.98
N LYS A 77 10.61 -20.44 -0.02
CA LYS A 77 11.19 -20.70 1.32
C LYS A 77 10.42 -21.87 1.91
N LYS A 78 11.16 -22.96 2.18
CA LYS A 78 10.59 -24.14 2.83
C LYS A 78 10.00 -23.72 4.17
N ILE A 79 8.71 -24.04 4.37
CA ILE A 79 8.03 -23.79 5.64
C ILE A 79 8.75 -24.59 6.72
N PRO A 80 9.22 -23.95 7.80
CA PRO A 80 9.86 -24.67 8.90
C PRO A 80 8.90 -25.70 9.51
N ASP A 81 9.41 -26.87 9.87
CA ASP A 81 8.60 -27.98 10.39
C ASP A 81 7.74 -27.58 11.59
N LYS A 82 8.25 -26.68 12.42
CA LYS A 82 7.56 -26.09 13.58
C LYS A 82 6.18 -25.47 13.23
N TYR A 83 6.04 -24.85 12.05
CA TYR A 83 4.84 -24.10 11.66
C TYR A 83 3.93 -24.85 10.69
N LYS A 84 4.28 -26.07 10.29
CA LYS A 84 3.48 -26.84 9.31
C LYS A 84 2.05 -27.02 9.72
N GLN A 85 1.80 -27.25 11.01
CA GLN A 85 0.44 -27.43 11.53
C GLN A 85 -0.39 -26.15 11.47
N GLN A 86 0.22 -25.01 11.84
CA GLN A 86 -0.47 -23.71 11.75
C GLN A 86 -0.73 -23.32 10.29
N ILE A 87 0.24 -23.56 9.39
CA ILE A 87 0.05 -23.29 7.97
C ILE A 87 -1.04 -24.18 7.38
N PHE A 88 -1.10 -25.47 7.75
CA PHE A 88 -2.19 -26.35 7.34
C PHE A 88 -3.57 -25.84 7.82
N LEU A 89 -3.64 -25.35 9.06
CA LEU A 89 -4.85 -24.72 9.59
C LEU A 89 -5.22 -23.48 8.78
N LEU A 90 -4.27 -22.58 8.52
CA LEU A 90 -4.51 -21.37 7.72
C LEU A 90 -4.94 -21.69 6.28
N GLU A 91 -4.37 -22.72 5.66
CA GLU A 91 -4.77 -23.19 4.33
C GLU A 91 -6.24 -23.70 4.34
N ASN A 92 -6.66 -24.41 5.38
CA ASN A 92 -8.05 -24.85 5.53
C ASN A 92 -9.00 -23.67 5.72
N ILE A 93 -8.62 -22.68 6.54
CA ILE A 93 -9.39 -21.44 6.73
C ILE A 93 -9.50 -20.69 5.40
N LYS A 94 -8.39 -20.52 4.68
CA LYS A 94 -8.35 -19.89 3.36
C LYS A 94 -9.33 -20.57 2.40
N GLN A 95 -9.33 -21.88 2.35
CA GLN A 95 -10.24 -22.63 1.48
C GLN A 95 -11.71 -22.33 1.83
N LYS A 96 -12.08 -22.32 3.11
CA LYS A 96 -13.42 -21.93 3.54
C LYS A 96 -13.78 -20.50 3.12
N ILE A 97 -12.84 -19.55 3.21
CA ILE A 97 -13.07 -18.16 2.75
C ILE A 97 -13.31 -18.12 1.25
N ILE A 98 -12.47 -18.79 0.44
CA ILE A 98 -12.60 -18.82 -1.02
C ILE A 98 -13.94 -19.45 -1.45
N GLU A 99 -14.39 -20.49 -0.78
CA GLU A 99 -15.67 -21.13 -1.07
C GLU A 99 -16.88 -20.22 -0.80
N ASN A 100 -16.75 -19.30 0.14
CA ASN A 100 -17.80 -18.36 0.53
C ASN A 100 -17.70 -16.97 -0.13
N ASP A 101 -16.66 -16.72 -0.94
CA ASP A 101 -16.48 -15.46 -1.65
C ASP A 101 -16.18 -15.65 -3.14
N ILE A 102 -17.22 -15.48 -3.96
CA ILE A 102 -17.14 -15.59 -5.43
C ILE A 102 -16.14 -14.56 -6.01
N SER A 103 -15.93 -13.43 -5.35
CA SER A 103 -15.07 -12.35 -5.85
C SER A 103 -13.60 -12.73 -5.93
N ILE A 104 -13.17 -13.70 -5.13
CA ILE A 104 -11.80 -14.23 -5.11
C ILE A 104 -11.68 -15.64 -5.70
N GLN A 105 -12.80 -16.29 -6.05
CA GLN A 105 -12.77 -17.55 -6.78
C GLN A 105 -12.09 -17.39 -8.14
N GLY A 106 -11.10 -18.23 -8.42
CA GLY A 106 -10.31 -18.17 -9.67
C GLY A 106 -9.29 -17.02 -9.73
N LYS A 107 -9.23 -16.15 -8.71
CA LYS A 107 -8.11 -15.27 -8.54
C LYS A 107 -6.99 -16.04 -7.85
N SER A 108 -5.89 -16.12 -8.52
CA SER A 108 -4.58 -16.60 -8.15
C SER A 108 -4.42 -17.44 -6.86
N GLU A 109 -3.42 -18.23 -6.89
CA GLU A 109 -2.89 -18.99 -5.76
C GLU A 109 -2.50 -18.03 -4.63
N LEU A 110 -3.45 -17.68 -3.75
CA LEU A 110 -3.17 -16.99 -2.48
C LEU A 110 -2.31 -17.93 -1.62
N ASN A 111 -1.01 -17.93 -1.89
CA ASN A 111 -0.06 -18.79 -1.18
C ASN A 111 0.23 -18.22 0.20
N ILE A 112 0.13 -19.05 1.24
CA ILE A 112 0.52 -18.67 2.58
C ILE A 112 1.98 -19.06 2.80
N SER A 113 2.78 -18.11 3.33
CA SER A 113 4.21 -18.28 3.58
C SER A 113 4.58 -17.77 4.98
N VAL A 114 5.72 -18.21 5.49
CA VAL A 114 6.25 -17.80 6.80
C VAL A 114 7.42 -16.86 6.59
N LEU A 115 7.37 -15.72 7.28
CA LEU A 115 8.47 -14.78 7.36
C LEU A 115 9.11 -14.86 8.73
N GLU A 116 10.43 -15.13 8.77
CA GLU A 116 11.17 -15.01 10.02
C GLU A 116 11.30 -13.53 10.41
N HIS A 117 10.55 -13.15 11.45
CA HIS A 117 10.52 -11.79 11.96
C HIS A 117 10.21 -11.76 13.45
N LYS A 118 10.79 -10.76 14.16
CA LYS A 118 10.67 -10.61 15.63
C LYS A 118 9.36 -9.98 16.08
N GLU A 119 8.60 -9.44 15.15
CA GLU A 119 7.38 -8.68 15.41
C GLU A 119 6.17 -9.45 14.93
N ILE A 120 5.05 -9.26 15.62
CA ILE A 120 3.75 -9.83 15.26
C ILE A 120 3.26 -9.09 14.04
N ASN A 121 3.08 -9.79 12.93
CA ASN A 121 2.45 -9.25 11.75
C ASN A 121 1.97 -10.33 10.76
N ALA A 122 0.99 -9.96 9.94
CA ALA A 122 0.65 -10.61 8.69
C ALA A 122 0.55 -9.55 7.60
N MET A 123 0.74 -9.92 6.35
CA MET A 123 0.63 -8.99 5.23
C MET A 123 0.42 -9.70 3.91
N ILE A 124 -0.23 -9.00 2.99
CA ILE A 124 -0.30 -9.44 1.60
C ILE A 124 0.82 -8.80 0.78
N LYS A 125 1.49 -9.62 -0.02
CA LYS A 125 2.56 -9.20 -0.92
C LYS A 125 2.03 -8.72 -2.27
N PRO A 126 2.87 -7.98 -3.04
CA PRO A 126 2.55 -7.60 -4.41
C PRO A 126 2.17 -8.75 -5.35
N ASP A 127 2.71 -9.95 -5.12
CA ASP A 127 2.42 -11.16 -5.89
C ASP A 127 1.15 -11.91 -5.44
N GLY A 128 0.39 -11.33 -4.50
CA GLY A 128 -0.82 -11.92 -3.95
C GLY A 128 -0.57 -12.97 -2.85
N SER A 129 0.68 -13.30 -2.53
CA SER A 129 0.97 -14.22 -1.41
C SER A 129 0.79 -13.54 -0.06
N ILE A 130 0.36 -14.31 0.94
CA ILE A 130 0.13 -13.84 2.31
C ILE A 130 1.27 -14.34 3.20
N LEU A 131 1.93 -13.40 3.90
CA LEU A 131 3.00 -13.71 4.83
C LEU A 131 2.48 -13.64 6.27
N PHE A 132 2.85 -14.65 7.06
CA PHE A 132 2.68 -14.65 8.51
C PHE A 132 4.06 -14.63 9.15
N THR A 133 4.30 -13.72 10.09
CA THR A 133 5.57 -13.68 10.81
C THR A 133 5.69 -14.85 11.78
N THR A 134 6.91 -15.33 12.00
CA THR A 134 7.17 -16.38 13.00
C THR A 134 6.68 -15.98 14.38
N LYS A 135 6.80 -14.71 14.74
CA LYS A 135 6.32 -14.20 16.04
C LYS A 135 4.80 -14.27 16.18
N LEU A 136 4.03 -13.97 15.11
CA LEU A 136 2.56 -14.12 15.13
C LEU A 136 2.17 -15.59 15.35
N LEU A 137 2.84 -16.51 14.65
CA LEU A 137 2.56 -17.94 14.77
C LEU A 137 2.97 -18.48 16.16
N ASP A 138 4.03 -17.95 16.76
CA ASP A 138 4.50 -18.35 18.09
C ASP A 138 3.57 -17.94 19.23
N GLU A 139 2.71 -16.95 19.05
CA GLU A 139 1.70 -16.54 20.04
C GLU A 139 0.56 -17.55 20.22
N ASN A 140 0.47 -18.56 19.33
CA ASN A 140 -0.52 -19.63 19.38
C ASN A 140 -1.97 -19.10 19.55
N PHE A 141 -2.34 -18.14 18.73
CA PHE A 141 -3.71 -17.64 18.69
C PHE A 141 -4.71 -18.75 18.36
N PRO A 142 -5.91 -18.76 18.95
CA PRO A 142 -7.00 -19.65 18.57
C PRO A 142 -7.35 -19.56 17.07
N GLU A 143 -7.96 -20.61 16.53
CA GLU A 143 -8.33 -20.70 15.11
C GLU A 143 -9.13 -19.50 14.62
N GLU A 144 -10.16 -19.06 15.37
CA GLU A 144 -11.01 -17.94 14.96
C GLU A 144 -10.26 -16.59 14.95
N GLU A 145 -9.27 -16.42 15.83
CA GLU A 145 -8.42 -15.24 15.84
C GLU A 145 -7.46 -15.23 14.64
N LEU A 146 -6.87 -16.37 14.30
CA LEU A 146 -6.06 -16.52 13.08
C LEU A 146 -6.92 -16.37 11.82
N ALA A 147 -8.16 -16.84 11.87
CA ALA A 147 -9.12 -16.68 10.79
C ALA A 147 -9.45 -15.19 10.54
N PHE A 148 -9.57 -14.40 11.62
CA PHE A 148 -9.75 -12.96 11.50
C PHE A 148 -8.56 -12.31 10.79
N VAL A 149 -7.33 -12.62 11.22
CA VAL A 149 -6.12 -12.06 10.59
C VAL A 149 -6.04 -12.45 9.12
N LEU A 150 -6.25 -13.72 8.79
CA LEU A 150 -6.20 -14.20 7.40
C LEU A 150 -7.30 -13.56 6.55
N ALA A 151 -8.52 -13.49 7.05
CA ALA A 151 -9.64 -12.87 6.34
C ALA A 151 -9.41 -11.37 6.13
N HIS A 152 -8.78 -10.67 7.08
CA HIS A 152 -8.41 -9.27 6.97
C HIS A 152 -7.40 -9.05 5.82
N GLU A 153 -6.35 -9.88 5.75
CA GLU A 153 -5.39 -9.84 4.64
C GLU A 153 -6.04 -10.16 3.28
N ILE A 154 -6.94 -11.13 3.25
CA ILE A 154 -7.72 -11.43 2.04
C ILE A 154 -8.66 -10.26 1.68
N GLY A 155 -9.17 -9.52 2.67
CA GLY A 155 -9.92 -8.29 2.45
C GLY A 155 -9.10 -7.24 1.71
N HIS A 156 -7.86 -6.99 2.13
CA HIS A 156 -6.93 -6.12 1.42
C HIS A 156 -6.64 -6.60 -0.01
N TYR A 157 -6.51 -7.91 -0.20
CA TYR A 157 -6.36 -8.49 -1.53
C TYR A 157 -7.59 -8.27 -2.41
N SER A 158 -8.78 -8.55 -1.88
CA SER A 158 -10.05 -8.35 -2.59
C SER A 158 -10.24 -6.90 -3.04
N ASN A 159 -9.83 -5.96 -2.20
CA ASN A 159 -9.85 -4.52 -2.49
C ASN A 159 -8.68 -4.06 -3.35
N LYS A 160 -7.78 -4.96 -3.75
CA LYS A 160 -6.58 -4.68 -4.56
C LYS A 160 -5.63 -3.65 -3.91
N ASP A 161 -5.61 -3.58 -2.58
CA ASP A 161 -4.83 -2.58 -1.84
C ASP A 161 -3.34 -2.71 -2.06
N HIS A 162 -2.83 -3.94 -2.24
CA HIS A 162 -1.45 -4.23 -2.62
C HIS A 162 -1.07 -3.57 -3.96
N LEU A 163 -1.95 -3.62 -4.98
CA LEU A 163 -1.71 -2.98 -6.29
C LEU A 163 -1.78 -1.45 -6.19
N LYS A 164 -2.74 -0.91 -5.43
CA LYS A 164 -2.85 0.53 -5.18
C LYS A 164 -1.61 1.07 -4.47
N SER A 165 -1.04 0.31 -3.55
CA SER A 165 0.19 0.68 -2.85
C SER A 165 1.41 0.67 -3.77
N ILE A 166 1.54 -0.34 -4.64
CA ILE A 166 2.62 -0.42 -5.64
C ILE A 166 2.54 0.76 -6.61
N SER A 167 1.36 1.09 -7.13
CA SER A 167 1.20 2.19 -8.09
C SER A 167 1.68 3.52 -7.51
N LYS A 168 1.40 3.78 -6.23
CA LYS A 168 1.87 4.99 -5.52
C LYS A 168 3.39 5.03 -5.37
N GLN A 169 4.01 3.89 -5.05
CA GLN A 169 5.46 3.81 -4.93
C GLN A 169 6.15 4.04 -6.29
N ILE A 170 5.62 3.48 -7.37
CA ILE A 170 6.14 3.70 -8.73
C ILE A 170 6.01 5.17 -9.12
N ALA A 171 4.88 5.82 -8.86
CA ALA A 171 4.70 7.24 -9.14
C ALA A 171 5.70 8.11 -8.37
N TYR A 172 5.89 7.82 -7.08
CA TYR A 172 6.88 8.51 -6.26
C TYR A 172 8.30 8.33 -6.81
N ALA A 173 8.66 7.10 -7.22
CA ALA A 173 9.96 6.81 -7.84
C ALA A 173 10.21 7.63 -9.12
N ILE A 174 9.20 7.72 -9.98
CA ILE A 174 9.29 8.50 -11.23
C ILE A 174 9.55 9.98 -10.91
N ILE A 175 8.84 10.56 -9.93
CA ILE A 175 9.03 11.96 -9.54
C ILE A 175 10.43 12.20 -8.99
N CYS A 176 10.92 11.34 -8.10
CA CYS A 176 12.28 11.44 -7.57
C CYS A 176 13.32 11.39 -8.69
N THR A 177 13.11 10.55 -9.72
CA THR A 177 14.01 10.46 -10.88
C THR A 177 14.02 11.75 -11.69
N ILE A 178 12.84 12.31 -11.97
CA ILE A 178 12.71 13.57 -12.72
C ILE A 178 13.34 14.74 -11.95
N ALA A 179 13.22 14.74 -10.61
CA ALA A 179 13.82 15.76 -9.75
C ALA A 179 15.34 15.62 -9.61
N GLY A 180 15.97 14.63 -10.25
CA GLY A 180 17.42 14.37 -10.14
C GLY A 180 17.85 13.90 -8.76
N LEU A 181 16.89 13.52 -7.91
CA LEU A 181 17.17 12.85 -6.67
C LEU A 181 17.58 11.43 -7.04
N ASP A 182 18.75 10.99 -6.59
CA ASP A 182 19.30 9.67 -6.90
C ASP A 182 18.37 8.57 -6.39
N SER A 183 17.27 8.41 -7.10
CA SER A 183 16.32 7.37 -6.85
C SER A 183 16.81 6.13 -7.56
N LYS A 184 17.30 5.21 -6.80
CA LYS A 184 17.50 3.84 -7.23
C LYS A 184 16.13 3.26 -7.60
N VAL A 185 15.53 3.69 -8.74
CA VAL A 185 14.25 3.16 -9.24
C VAL A 185 14.30 1.64 -9.29
N ASN A 186 15.46 1.07 -9.65
CA ASN A 186 15.72 -0.37 -9.53
C ASN A 186 15.63 -0.86 -8.08
N ASN A 187 15.98 -0.06 -7.07
CA ASN A 187 15.83 -0.45 -5.67
C ASN A 187 14.37 -0.28 -5.18
N ILE A 188 13.58 0.57 -5.82
CA ILE A 188 12.15 0.68 -5.46
C ILE A 188 11.39 -0.52 -6.02
N VAL A 189 11.66 -0.94 -7.25
CA VAL A 189 11.07 -2.17 -7.80
C VAL A 189 11.58 -3.40 -7.03
N GLN A 190 12.84 -3.41 -6.60
CA GLN A 190 13.39 -4.44 -5.73
C GLN A 190 12.94 -4.30 -4.28
N GLY A 191 12.80 -3.08 -3.74
CA GLY A 191 12.30 -2.82 -2.39
C GLY A 191 10.80 -3.04 -2.24
N VAL A 192 10.02 -2.95 -3.32
CA VAL A 192 8.62 -3.44 -3.36
C VAL A 192 8.57 -4.97 -3.22
N SER A 193 9.64 -5.66 -3.59
CA SER A 193 9.80 -7.10 -3.36
C SER A 193 10.44 -7.42 -2.00
N GLU A 194 11.16 -6.47 -1.40
CA GLU A 194 11.66 -6.53 -0.03
C GLU A 194 10.62 -5.89 0.88
N ILE A 195 10.08 -6.71 1.73
CA ILE A 195 8.95 -6.53 2.62
C ILE A 195 9.12 -5.27 3.49
N GLU A 196 8.64 -4.12 3.01
CA GLU A 196 8.31 -3.02 3.90
C GLU A 196 6.83 -3.13 4.28
N PHE A 197 6.57 -3.11 5.58
CA PHE A 197 5.22 -3.09 6.14
C PHE A 197 4.52 -1.79 5.69
N LEU A 198 3.72 -1.90 4.63
CA LEU A 198 2.98 -0.75 4.11
C LEU A 198 1.83 -0.43 5.06
N SER A 199 1.81 0.79 5.56
CA SER A 199 0.67 1.27 6.34
C SER A 199 -0.54 1.51 5.43
N HIS A 200 -1.69 1.01 5.84
CA HIS A 200 -2.96 1.25 5.17
C HIS A 200 -3.67 2.48 5.72
N SER A 201 -4.54 3.10 4.91
CA SER A 201 -5.40 4.18 5.41
C SER A 201 -6.49 3.60 6.32
N LYS A 202 -7.06 4.45 7.18
CA LYS A 202 -8.15 4.03 8.08
C LYS A 202 -9.37 3.46 7.33
N GLU A 203 -9.66 4.00 6.16
CA GLU A 203 -10.75 3.54 5.29
C GLU A 203 -10.51 2.12 4.80
N LYS A 204 -9.28 1.82 4.34
CA LYS A 204 -8.88 0.50 3.90
C LYS A 204 -8.93 -0.53 5.03
N GLU A 205 -8.43 -0.14 6.22
CA GLU A 205 -8.54 -0.98 7.41
C GLU A 205 -10.00 -1.32 7.75
N LYS A 206 -10.87 -0.31 7.68
CA LYS A 206 -12.30 -0.50 7.91
C LYS A 206 -12.92 -1.48 6.90
N GLU A 207 -12.59 -1.35 5.63
CA GLU A 207 -13.08 -2.24 4.58
C GLU A 207 -12.58 -3.68 4.77
N ALA A 208 -11.29 -3.85 5.11
CA ALA A 208 -10.70 -5.16 5.41
C ALA A 208 -11.33 -5.80 6.66
N ASP A 209 -11.56 -5.00 7.72
CA ASP A 209 -12.24 -5.47 8.93
C ASP A 209 -13.69 -5.89 8.67
N MET A 210 -14.43 -5.12 7.88
CA MET A 210 -15.81 -5.48 7.51
C MET A 210 -15.84 -6.79 6.72
N TYR A 211 -14.89 -6.97 5.79
CA TYR A 211 -14.73 -8.21 5.06
C TYR A 211 -14.43 -9.38 6.01
N ALA A 212 -13.44 -9.23 6.90
CA ALA A 212 -13.07 -10.26 7.87
C ALA A 212 -14.21 -10.62 8.80
N ASN A 213 -14.91 -9.61 9.32
CA ASN A 213 -16.08 -9.80 10.20
C ASN A 213 -17.18 -10.61 9.49
N LYS A 214 -17.51 -10.27 8.25
CA LYS A 214 -18.46 -11.00 7.42
C LYS A 214 -18.03 -12.46 7.24
N MET A 215 -16.75 -12.71 6.93
CA MET A 215 -16.24 -14.07 6.73
C MET A 215 -16.29 -14.90 8.02
N LEU A 216 -15.93 -14.32 9.18
CA LEU A 216 -16.04 -15.01 10.46
C LEU A 216 -17.48 -15.41 10.78
N ILE A 217 -18.43 -14.49 10.62
CA ILE A 217 -19.85 -14.79 10.84
C ILE A 217 -20.31 -15.89 9.89
N THR A 218 -19.90 -15.84 8.61
CA THR A 218 -20.30 -16.84 7.62
C THR A 218 -19.73 -18.23 7.93
N ILE A 219 -18.48 -18.32 8.38
CA ILE A 219 -17.77 -19.60 8.58
C ILE A 219 -18.01 -20.18 9.97
N TYR A 220 -18.05 -19.33 11.00
CA TYR A 220 -18.13 -19.74 12.41
C TYR A 220 -19.45 -19.37 13.10
N GLY A 221 -20.32 -18.58 12.46
CA GLY A 221 -21.56 -18.10 13.05
C GLY A 221 -21.38 -16.97 14.08
N THR A 222 -20.14 -16.48 14.26
CA THR A 222 -19.79 -15.46 15.27
C THR A 222 -18.59 -14.64 14.82
N ASN A 223 -18.43 -13.45 15.40
CA ASN A 223 -17.27 -12.57 15.20
C ASN A 223 -16.41 -12.45 16.48
N GLU A 224 -16.59 -13.33 17.45
CA GLU A 224 -15.84 -13.27 18.71
C GLU A 224 -14.32 -13.39 18.51
N GLY A 225 -13.85 -14.14 17.52
CA GLY A 225 -12.45 -14.23 17.16
C GLY A 225 -11.86 -12.87 16.82
N ALA A 226 -12.57 -12.04 16.05
CA ALA A 226 -12.16 -10.67 15.71
C ALA A 226 -12.05 -9.78 16.96
N LYS A 227 -13.08 -9.79 17.80
CA LYS A 227 -13.12 -9.01 19.03
C LYS A 227 -11.99 -9.39 19.99
N ASN A 228 -11.78 -10.70 20.17
CA ASN A 228 -10.75 -11.22 21.06
C ASN A 228 -9.34 -10.88 20.56
N PHE A 229 -9.09 -11.02 19.27
CA PHE A 229 -7.80 -10.65 18.68
C PHE A 229 -7.51 -9.17 18.91
N ILE A 230 -8.41 -8.27 18.56
CA ILE A 230 -8.21 -6.83 18.74
C ILE A 230 -8.04 -6.45 20.22
N LYS A 231 -8.85 -7.00 21.13
CA LYS A 231 -8.71 -6.75 22.57
C LYS A 231 -7.35 -7.23 23.11
N LYS A 232 -6.87 -8.39 22.66
CA LYS A 232 -5.53 -8.88 23.05
C LYS A 232 -4.43 -7.93 22.58
N LEU A 233 -4.53 -7.41 21.34
CA LEU A 233 -3.57 -6.45 20.83
C LEU A 233 -3.61 -5.15 21.62
N GLN A 234 -4.80 -4.57 21.87
CA GLN A 234 -4.93 -3.34 22.66
C GLN A 234 -4.28 -3.43 24.03
N ASN A 235 -4.37 -4.59 24.69
CA ASN A 235 -3.72 -4.81 25.98
C ASN A 235 -2.20 -4.93 25.89
N LYS A 236 -1.66 -5.17 24.70
CA LYS A 236 -0.22 -5.36 24.41
C LYS A 236 0.39 -4.22 23.60
N ASP A 237 -0.32 -3.12 23.37
CA ASP A 237 0.11 -1.99 22.53
C ASP A 237 1.44 -1.34 22.92
N LYS A 238 1.85 -1.51 24.19
CA LYS A 238 3.11 -0.99 24.73
C LYS A 238 4.31 -1.93 24.53
N LEU A 239 4.09 -3.13 24.04
CA LEU A 239 5.17 -4.10 23.83
C LEU A 239 5.84 -3.88 22.48
N PRO A 240 7.19 -3.84 22.41
CA PRO A 240 7.92 -3.55 21.17
C PRO A 240 7.57 -4.48 20.00
N GLU A 241 7.29 -5.74 20.26
CA GLU A 241 6.94 -6.75 19.25
C GLU A 241 5.60 -6.52 18.54
N PHE A 242 4.75 -5.61 19.07
CA PHE A 242 3.46 -5.27 18.48
C PHE A 242 3.48 -3.93 17.74
N VAL A 243 4.52 -3.12 17.90
CA VAL A 243 4.59 -1.75 17.35
C VAL A 243 4.39 -1.72 15.84
N HIS A 244 4.96 -2.67 15.10
CA HIS A 244 4.80 -2.73 13.64
C HIS A 244 3.40 -3.10 13.21
N TYR A 245 2.74 -4.03 13.89
CA TYR A 245 1.35 -4.34 13.60
C TYR A 245 0.45 -3.10 13.79
N PHE A 246 0.74 -2.29 14.80
CA PHE A 246 0.03 -1.03 15.01
C PHE A 246 0.33 0.04 13.97
N SER A 247 1.53 0.05 13.41
CA SER A 247 1.90 1.02 12.38
C SER A 247 1.39 0.64 11.00
N SER A 248 1.33 -0.65 10.67
CA SER A 248 0.76 -1.14 9.40
C SER A 248 -0.77 -1.12 9.41
N HIS A 249 -1.40 -1.34 10.57
CA HIS A 249 -2.85 -1.43 10.74
C HIS A 249 -3.37 -0.45 11.82
N PRO A 250 -3.49 0.84 11.53
CA PRO A 250 -3.85 1.87 12.52
C PRO A 250 -5.33 1.82 12.97
N SER A 251 -5.65 2.62 14.01
CA SER A 251 -7.03 2.93 14.42
C SER A 251 -7.79 1.87 15.21
N TRP A 252 -7.13 1.12 16.08
CA TRP A 252 -7.70 0.02 16.86
C TRP A 252 -8.99 0.32 17.61
N ASN A 253 -9.11 1.48 18.24
CA ASN A 253 -10.32 1.85 18.97
C ASN A 253 -11.53 2.05 18.05
N GLU A 254 -11.30 2.54 16.84
CA GLU A 254 -12.34 2.70 15.82
C GLU A 254 -12.71 1.34 15.23
N ARG A 255 -11.73 0.47 15.00
CA ARG A 255 -11.88 -0.89 14.48
C ARG A 255 -12.69 -1.78 15.43
N LEU A 256 -12.35 -1.76 16.75
CA LEU A 256 -13.10 -2.54 17.73
C LEU A 256 -14.58 -2.13 17.78
N LYS A 257 -14.85 -0.81 17.82
CA LYS A 257 -16.24 -0.30 17.79
C LYS A 257 -17.00 -0.73 16.53
N LEU A 258 -16.32 -0.77 15.38
CA LEU A 258 -16.91 -1.23 14.12
C LEU A 258 -17.32 -2.70 14.21
N ILE A 259 -16.44 -3.56 14.75
CA ILE A 259 -16.70 -5.01 14.88
C ILE A 259 -17.75 -5.31 15.95
N GLU A 260 -17.82 -4.55 17.02
CA GLU A 260 -18.82 -4.71 18.09
C GLU A 260 -20.24 -4.32 17.66
N ASN A 261 -20.35 -3.41 16.67
CA ASN A 261 -21.65 -2.89 16.19
C ASN A 261 -22.21 -3.64 14.97
N ASN A 262 -21.46 -4.60 14.43
CA ASN A 262 -21.86 -5.45 13.30
C ASN A 262 -21.89 -6.93 13.70
#